data_1b14bd8fa0cbac93d61a74b5b8755c94
#
_entry.id   1b14bd8fa0cbac93d61a74b5b8755c94
#
_cell.length_a   1.000
_cell.length_b   1.000
_cell.length_c   1.000
_cell.angle_alpha   90.00
_cell.angle_beta   90.00
_cell.angle_gamma   90.00
#
_symmetry.space_group_name_H-M   'P 1'
#
loop_
_entity.id
_entity.type
_entity.pdbx_description
1 polymer ?
#
loop_
_entity_poly.entity_id
_entity_poly.type
_entity_poly.pdbx_seq_one_letter_code
_entity_poly.pdbx_strand_id
1 'polypeptide(L)'
;MASTTVTRGNSHETFYIGPSLTPTAVSAQSTSNQTFSVPGLLTTDIIVPQGYSSNQISGVFIVEADCLTANVLTVQFGNFTAGSVTPSAGVYEFQIVRLEGPTPVNAA
;
A
#
# COMPACT_ATOMS: atom_id res chain seq x y z
N MET A 1 7.92 -5.42 -23.88
CA MET A 1 9.20 -5.38 -23.18
C MET A 1 9.36 -4.04 -22.48
N ALA A 2 9.79 -4.07 -21.24
CA ALA A 2 10.04 -2.84 -20.51
C ALA A 2 11.32 -2.16 -20.99
N SER A 3 11.29 -0.84 -21.09
CA SER A 3 12.50 -0.05 -21.35
C SER A 3 13.31 0.09 -20.07
N THR A 4 14.63 0.11 -20.18
CA THR A 4 15.52 0.39 -19.06
C THR A 4 15.71 1.89 -18.86
N THR A 5 15.24 2.71 -19.78
CA THR A 5 15.29 4.16 -19.71
C THR A 5 13.91 4.74 -19.97
N VAL A 6 13.65 5.93 -19.41
CA VAL A 6 12.37 6.61 -19.57
C VAL A 6 12.58 7.80 -20.50
N THR A 7 11.96 7.78 -21.66
CA THR A 7 12.02 8.89 -22.63
C THR A 7 10.76 9.74 -22.58
N ARG A 8 9.72 9.30 -21.88
CA ARG A 8 8.46 9.99 -21.63
C ARG A 8 7.82 9.41 -20.39
N GLY A 9 6.70 9.97 -19.97
CA GLY A 9 5.92 9.40 -18.88
C GLY A 9 5.46 7.99 -19.25
N ASN A 10 5.57 7.05 -18.32
CA ASN A 10 5.22 5.65 -18.49
C ASN A 10 4.08 5.19 -17.59
N SER A 11 3.38 6.13 -16.99
CA SER A 11 2.17 5.87 -16.22
C SER A 11 1.01 5.63 -17.19
N HIS A 12 0.33 4.49 -17.05
CA HIS A 12 -0.86 4.20 -17.84
C HIS A 12 -2.06 4.97 -17.32
N GLU A 13 -2.28 4.92 -16.03
CA GLU A 13 -3.37 5.63 -15.36
C GLU A 13 -3.10 5.78 -13.87
N THR A 14 -3.80 6.71 -13.25
CA THR A 14 -3.79 6.89 -11.80
C THR A 14 -5.23 6.86 -11.32
N PHE A 15 -5.49 6.08 -10.28
CA PHE A 15 -6.81 6.00 -9.69
C PHE A 15 -6.71 5.80 -8.18
N TYR A 16 -7.84 5.90 -7.51
CA TYR A 16 -7.90 5.85 -6.06
C TYR A 16 -8.86 4.75 -5.64
N ILE A 17 -8.51 4.03 -4.57
CA ILE A 17 -9.37 2.99 -4.02
C ILE A 17 -9.55 3.24 -2.52
N GLY A 18 -10.68 2.77 -1.99
CA GLY A 18 -11.00 2.88 -0.57
C GLY A 18 -11.52 1.56 -0.02
N PRO A 19 -10.69 0.50 0.03
CA PRO A 19 -11.14 -0.77 0.58
C PRO A 19 -11.40 -0.68 2.08
N SER A 20 -12.38 -1.46 2.54
CA SER A 20 -12.61 -1.62 3.97
C SER A 20 -11.70 -2.72 4.48
N LEU A 21 -10.81 -2.38 5.40
CA LEU A 21 -9.83 -3.30 5.96
C LEU A 21 -10.15 -3.61 7.41
N THR A 22 -9.82 -4.84 7.83
CA THR A 22 -9.92 -5.26 9.23
C THR A 22 -8.54 -5.73 9.67
N PRO A 23 -7.66 -4.79 10.08
CA PRO A 23 -6.31 -5.15 10.50
C PRO A 23 -6.30 -5.99 11.76
N THR A 24 -5.21 -6.74 11.94
CA THR A 24 -4.95 -7.50 13.16
C THR A 24 -3.95 -6.73 14.04
N ALA A 25 -3.79 -7.19 15.27
CA ALA A 25 -2.94 -6.54 16.26
C ALA A 25 -1.47 -6.49 15.80
N VAL A 26 -0.83 -5.36 16.09
CA VAL A 26 0.60 -5.15 15.87
C VAL A 26 1.28 -5.12 17.25
N SER A 27 2.31 -5.92 17.42
CA SER A 27 3.05 -5.97 18.68
C SER A 27 3.71 -4.64 18.99
N ALA A 28 3.96 -4.40 20.29
CA ALA A 28 4.62 -3.17 20.73
C ALA A 28 5.95 -2.95 20.01
N GLN A 29 6.20 -1.72 19.58
CA GLN A 29 7.47 -1.28 19.00
C GLN A 29 7.94 -2.19 17.85
N SER A 30 7.01 -2.61 16.99
CA SER A 30 7.31 -3.46 15.85
C SER A 30 6.41 -3.14 14.66
N THR A 31 6.60 -3.89 13.58
CA THR A 31 5.80 -3.77 12.36
C THR A 31 5.13 -5.11 12.05
N SER A 32 4.08 -5.06 11.25
CA SER A 32 3.35 -6.26 10.83
C SER A 32 2.91 -6.08 9.37
N ASN A 33 3.30 -7.04 8.53
CA ASN A 33 2.81 -7.11 7.15
C ASN A 33 1.48 -7.84 7.17
N GLN A 34 0.44 -7.19 6.65
CA GLN A 34 -0.90 -7.76 6.62
C GLN A 34 -1.42 -7.73 5.20
N THR A 35 -2.14 -8.76 4.80
CA THR A 35 -2.66 -8.91 3.45
C THR A 35 -4.17 -8.82 3.44
N PHE A 36 -4.69 -8.20 2.38
CA PHE A 36 -6.13 -8.01 2.19
C PHE A 36 -6.48 -8.30 0.74
N SER A 37 -7.64 -8.91 0.52
CA SER A 37 -8.12 -9.16 -0.84
C SER A 37 -8.63 -7.87 -1.46
N VAL A 38 -8.01 -7.44 -2.56
CA VAL A 38 -8.46 -6.27 -3.33
C VAL A 38 -8.40 -6.65 -4.81
N PRO A 39 -9.49 -7.19 -5.36
CA PRO A 39 -9.50 -7.63 -6.76
C PRO A 39 -9.12 -6.51 -7.72
N GLY A 40 -8.35 -6.85 -8.73
CA GLY A 40 -7.92 -5.92 -9.77
C GLY A 40 -6.55 -5.30 -9.57
N LEU A 41 -5.92 -5.44 -8.40
CA LEU A 41 -4.56 -4.97 -8.21
C LEU A 41 -3.56 -5.83 -8.99
N LEU A 42 -2.55 -5.18 -9.55
CA LEU A 42 -1.48 -5.81 -10.30
C LEU A 42 -0.15 -5.67 -9.55
N THR A 43 0.74 -6.64 -9.73
CA THR A 43 2.05 -6.62 -9.06
C THR A 43 2.95 -5.48 -9.54
N THR A 44 2.64 -4.86 -10.66
CA THR A 44 3.36 -3.70 -11.19
C THR A 44 2.75 -2.37 -10.75
N ASP A 45 1.63 -2.39 -10.04
CA ASP A 45 1.01 -1.17 -9.52
C ASP A 45 1.88 -0.57 -8.41
N ILE A 46 2.01 0.75 -8.43
CA ILE A 46 2.63 1.50 -7.33
C ILE A 46 1.51 1.99 -6.43
N ILE A 47 1.59 1.65 -5.15
CA ILE A 47 0.54 1.93 -4.18
C ILE A 47 1.04 2.97 -3.20
N VAL A 48 0.33 4.10 -3.14
CA VAL A 48 0.66 5.19 -2.24
C VAL A 48 -0.45 5.27 -1.19
N PRO A 49 -0.17 4.94 0.08
CA PRO A 49 -1.20 4.99 1.10
C PRO A 49 -1.52 6.42 1.50
N GLN A 50 -2.80 6.77 1.45
CA GLN A 50 -3.32 7.96 2.12
C GLN A 50 -3.49 7.67 3.60
N GLY A 51 -4.02 6.48 3.92
CA GLY A 51 -4.22 6.03 5.27
C GLY A 51 -5.67 5.80 5.62
N TYR A 52 -5.94 5.73 6.93
CA TYR A 52 -7.29 5.56 7.43
C TYR A 52 -8.15 6.78 7.08
N SER A 53 -9.40 6.54 6.72
CA SER A 53 -10.33 7.60 6.31
C SER A 53 -10.77 8.52 7.45
N SER A 54 -10.43 8.19 8.67
CA SER A 54 -10.65 9.00 9.87
C SER A 54 -9.33 9.07 10.63
N ASN A 55 -9.37 9.39 11.93
CA ASN A 55 -8.16 9.43 12.73
C ASN A 55 -7.73 8.01 13.14
N GLN A 56 -6.50 7.65 12.83
CA GLN A 56 -5.91 6.41 13.28
C GLN A 56 -5.57 6.50 14.76
N ILE A 57 -5.46 5.35 15.42
CA ILE A 57 -5.01 5.25 16.82
C ILE A 57 -3.60 5.85 16.93
N SER A 58 -3.38 6.69 17.96
CA SER A 58 -2.08 7.31 18.19
C SER A 58 -0.97 6.27 18.29
N GLY A 59 0.14 6.52 17.61
CA GLY A 59 1.30 5.63 17.64
C GLY A 59 1.23 4.50 16.61
N VAL A 60 0.16 4.42 15.84
CA VAL A 60 -0.01 3.43 14.76
C VAL A 60 0.06 4.15 13.41
N PHE A 61 0.80 3.58 12.47
CA PHE A 61 1.01 4.20 11.17
C PHE A 61 1.21 3.13 10.10
N ILE A 62 1.12 3.55 8.83
CA ILE A 62 1.43 2.70 7.69
C ILE A 62 2.85 2.97 7.26
N VAL A 63 3.68 1.93 7.22
CA VAL A 63 5.06 2.02 6.75
C VAL A 63 5.10 2.03 5.23
N GLU A 64 4.41 1.08 4.62
CA GLU A 64 4.30 0.99 3.16
C GLU A 64 3.12 0.13 2.77
N ALA A 65 2.75 0.21 1.49
CA ALA A 65 1.73 -0.64 0.91
C ALA A 65 2.18 -1.04 -0.49
N ASP A 66 1.92 -2.30 -0.87
CA ASP A 66 2.27 -2.81 -2.18
C ASP A 66 1.37 -3.98 -2.59
N CYS A 67 1.60 -4.49 -3.79
CA CYS A 67 0.89 -5.65 -4.31
C CYS A 67 1.94 -6.67 -4.76
N LEU A 68 2.28 -7.59 -3.88
CA LEU A 68 3.28 -8.63 -4.17
C LEU A 68 2.66 -9.84 -4.90
N THR A 69 1.36 -10.01 -4.75
CA THR A 69 0.58 -11.05 -5.44
C THR A 69 -0.65 -10.38 -6.04
N ALA A 70 -0.98 -10.69 -7.28
CA ALA A 70 -2.12 -10.10 -7.96
C ALA A 70 -3.40 -10.24 -7.13
N ASN A 71 -4.19 -9.19 -7.07
CA ASN A 71 -5.45 -9.10 -6.31
C ASN A 71 -5.26 -9.08 -4.79
N VAL A 72 -4.04 -8.91 -4.30
CA VAL A 72 -3.75 -8.88 -2.86
C VAL A 72 -3.01 -7.60 -2.52
N LEU A 73 -3.61 -6.81 -1.63
CA LEU A 73 -2.98 -5.62 -1.07
C LEU A 73 -2.19 -6.03 0.17
N THR A 74 -0.91 -5.71 0.22
CA THR A 74 -0.08 -5.88 1.41
C THR A 74 0.15 -4.52 2.04
N VAL A 75 -0.19 -4.40 3.32
CA VAL A 75 0.04 -3.17 4.10
C VAL A 75 0.92 -3.51 5.28
N GLN A 76 2.01 -2.78 5.42
CA GLN A 76 2.86 -2.89 6.60
C GLN A 76 2.45 -1.81 7.60
N PHE A 77 1.86 -2.24 8.72
CA PHE A 77 1.53 -1.35 9.83
C PHE A 77 2.69 -1.29 10.82
N GLY A 78 2.88 -0.12 11.40
CA GLY A 78 3.85 0.08 12.46
C GLY A 78 3.16 0.51 13.76
N ASN A 79 3.73 0.11 14.89
CA ASN A 79 3.26 0.46 16.22
C ASN A 79 4.47 0.79 17.07
N PHE A 80 4.62 2.06 17.46
CA PHE A 80 5.73 2.44 18.34
C PHE A 80 5.29 2.70 19.79
N THR A 81 4.08 2.24 20.14
CA THR A 81 3.62 2.31 21.55
C THR A 81 4.20 1.19 22.38
N ALA A 82 4.06 1.30 23.70
CA ALA A 82 4.59 0.31 24.64
C ALA A 82 3.75 -0.97 24.74
N GLY A 83 2.58 -1.00 24.10
CA GLY A 83 1.68 -2.15 24.15
C GLY A 83 1.22 -2.56 22.75
N SER A 84 0.68 -3.77 22.63
CA SER A 84 0.06 -4.25 21.40
C SER A 84 -1.17 -3.41 21.06
N VAL A 85 -1.30 -3.01 19.79
CA VAL A 85 -2.42 -2.21 19.32
C VAL A 85 -2.95 -2.77 18.01
N THR A 86 -4.28 -2.84 17.88
CA THR A 86 -4.93 -3.20 16.63
C THR A 86 -5.27 -1.93 15.86
N PRO A 87 -4.74 -1.73 14.64
CA PRO A 87 -5.12 -0.58 13.84
C PRO A 87 -6.63 -0.52 13.61
N SER A 88 -7.16 0.67 13.41
CA SER A 88 -8.60 0.87 13.25
C SER A 88 -9.13 0.09 12.05
N ALA A 89 -10.28 -0.57 12.21
CA ALA A 89 -10.99 -1.22 11.12
C ALA A 89 -11.86 -0.18 10.39
N GLY A 90 -11.96 -0.30 9.08
CA GLY A 90 -12.77 0.59 8.26
C GLY A 90 -12.12 0.90 6.93
N VAL A 91 -12.52 2.02 6.32
CA VAL A 91 -12.04 2.40 5.00
C VAL A 91 -10.65 2.99 5.09
N TYR A 92 -9.73 2.42 4.30
CA TYR A 92 -8.39 2.95 4.08
C TYR A 92 -8.28 3.38 2.62
N GLU A 93 -7.64 4.51 2.39
CA GLU A 93 -7.58 5.12 1.07
C GLU A 93 -6.16 5.04 0.49
N PHE A 94 -6.07 4.68 -0.79
CA PHE A 94 -4.81 4.50 -1.49
C PHE A 94 -4.89 5.12 -2.87
N GLN A 95 -3.77 5.72 -3.29
CA GLN A 95 -3.57 6.11 -4.67
C GLN A 95 -2.85 4.98 -5.39
N ILE A 96 -3.36 4.59 -6.54
CA ILE A 96 -2.75 3.55 -7.36
C ILE A 96 -2.22 4.19 -8.63
N VAL A 97 -0.92 4.04 -8.87
CA VAL A 97 -0.31 4.46 -10.12
C VAL A 97 -0.02 3.21 -10.93
N ARG A 98 -0.76 3.04 -12.03
CA ARG A 98 -0.63 1.87 -12.90
C ARG A 98 0.32 2.20 -14.03
N LEU A 99 1.39 1.44 -14.14
CA LEU A 99 2.42 1.65 -15.14
C LEU A 99 2.08 0.93 -16.44
N GLU A 100 2.72 1.36 -17.55
CA GLU A 100 2.58 0.71 -18.85
C GLU A 100 3.28 -0.65 -18.91
N GLY A 101 4.20 -0.88 -17.99
CA GLY A 101 4.97 -2.12 -17.89
C GLY A 101 5.82 -2.11 -16.62
N PRO A 102 6.76 -3.07 -16.48
CA PRO A 102 7.65 -3.10 -15.32
C PRO A 102 8.43 -1.79 -15.18
N THR A 103 8.80 -1.47 -13.94
CA THR A 103 9.55 -0.24 -13.63
C THR A 103 10.90 -0.24 -14.34
N PRO A 104 11.22 0.82 -15.12
CA PRO A 104 12.53 0.96 -15.74
C PRO A 104 13.63 1.16 -14.71
N VAL A 105 14.85 0.78 -15.08
CA VAL A 105 16.01 0.90 -14.19
C VAL A 105 16.47 2.35 -14.05
N ASN A 106 16.43 3.11 -15.15
CA ASN A 106 16.96 4.46 -15.21
C ASN A 106 15.88 5.46 -15.66
N ALA A 107 16.08 6.71 -15.29
CA ALA A 107 15.18 7.79 -15.72
C ALA A 107 15.48 8.26 -17.15
N ALA A 108 16.69 8.02 -17.61
CA ALA A 108 17.10 8.36 -18.97
C ALA A 108 18.30 7.53 -19.42
#